data_81970f902a0572a03f5ec654a9c0f1e6
#
_entry.id   81970f902a0572a03f5ec654a9c0f1e6
#
_cell.length_a   1.000
_cell.length_b   1.000
_cell.length_c   1.000
_cell.angle_alpha   90.00
_cell.angle_beta   90.00
_cell.angle_gamma   90.00
#
_symmetry.space_group_name_H-M   'P 1'
#
loop_
_entity.id
_entity.type
_entity.pdbx_description
1 polymer ?
#
loop_
_entity_poly.entity_id
_entity_poly.type
_entity_poly.pdbx_seq_one_letter_code
_entity_poly.pdbx_strand_id
1 'polypeptide(L)'
;MGPILETGVASDTRTNQDSWWRGACLYEVYLRSFQDSDGDGEGDLKGLVSRLVYLAQLGVDGIWITPFFPSPMFDSGYDVADYRQVDPRYGTLDDFLEVVNTAHELGLKVIIDQVYSHSSHLHPWFSMSRSSRDNPKADWYVWADPKPDGSLPNNWLARFGGVAWEWAAERRQYYLHNFLAEQPDLNMHNTKVQDEFLDVMRFWFGLGVDGLRLDVANFFMHDPELRDNPPAKLAETPANPYYMQQRLYDRSRPENLLFLERMRKVAGERMLLAEISCDWQVERMAEYTAPGRLHTAYSFALLAPELDGNVVADAVEQAGHGDSWPTWAFSNHDVIRVASRWNAAGNPGKITMLHALLVCLRGTVIIYQGEELGLGHGNVPRGKLRDPEAIRFWPLDRRRDGARTPFPWDDNPNLGFSRAEEAWLPCDPAHSELSVARQNAVPGSILAKCRDLIALRKASPVLRLGEFEVVDQGRDRLIFRRILEGKRLLCAFNFGGQAINLSRHGLPTVLSGEARGGVLSPGSYLIAEEY
;
A
#
# COMPACT_ATOMS: atom_id res chain seq x y z
N MET A 1 59.52 -2.14 -15.60
CA MET A 1 58.45 -3.09 -15.98
C MET A 1 58.07 -3.89 -14.75
N GLY A 2 57.04 -3.49 -14.06
CA GLY A 2 56.42 -4.22 -12.93
C GLY A 2 55.02 -4.63 -13.32
N PRO A 3 54.49 -5.75 -12.85
CA PRO A 3 53.23 -6.30 -13.31
C PRO A 3 52.05 -5.52 -12.75
N ILE A 4 51.09 -5.27 -13.63
CA ILE A 4 49.76 -4.69 -13.33
C ILE A 4 48.98 -5.76 -12.61
N LEU A 5 48.58 -5.50 -11.36
CA LEU A 5 47.59 -6.32 -10.62
C LEU A 5 46.20 -6.00 -11.16
N GLU A 6 45.62 -6.93 -11.89
CA GLU A 6 44.18 -6.96 -12.19
C GLU A 6 43.42 -7.19 -10.89
N THR A 7 42.71 -6.18 -10.42
CA THR A 7 41.69 -6.35 -9.37
C THR A 7 40.47 -6.95 -10.00
N GLY A 8 40.34 -8.26 -9.89
CA GLY A 8 39.11 -8.97 -10.23
C GLY A 8 37.97 -8.50 -9.34
N VAL A 9 36.98 -7.83 -9.92
CA VAL A 9 35.68 -7.59 -9.31
C VAL A 9 35.02 -8.95 -9.18
N ALA A 10 34.99 -9.49 -7.98
CA ALA A 10 34.23 -10.68 -7.66
C ALA A 10 32.74 -10.35 -7.92
N SER A 11 32.15 -10.92 -8.95
CA SER A 11 30.70 -10.94 -9.14
C SER A 11 30.07 -11.69 -7.97
N ASP A 12 29.36 -10.94 -7.12
CA ASP A 12 28.60 -11.47 -5.98
C ASP A 12 27.44 -12.33 -6.53
N THR A 13 27.70 -13.60 -6.75
CA THR A 13 26.69 -14.61 -7.10
C THR A 13 25.94 -15.03 -5.84
N ARG A 14 25.33 -14.06 -5.12
CA ARG A 14 24.32 -14.38 -4.12
C ARG A 14 23.11 -14.93 -4.85
N THR A 15 22.81 -16.17 -4.57
CA THR A 15 21.71 -16.92 -5.17
C THR A 15 20.38 -16.21 -4.94
N ASN A 16 19.56 -16.14 -5.98
CA ASN A 16 18.23 -15.49 -6.08
C ASN A 16 17.18 -16.01 -5.07
N GLN A 17 17.55 -16.84 -4.09
CA GLN A 17 16.66 -17.39 -3.07
C GLN A 17 16.40 -16.45 -1.89
N ASP A 18 17.25 -15.46 -1.62
CA ASP A 18 17.16 -14.62 -0.42
C ASP A 18 16.22 -13.39 -0.58
N SER A 19 15.80 -13.05 -1.79
CA SER A 19 14.92 -11.92 -2.05
C SER A 19 13.54 -12.36 -2.57
N TRP A 20 12.80 -13.12 -1.75
CA TRP A 20 11.47 -13.66 -2.08
C TRP A 20 10.48 -12.59 -2.54
N TRP A 21 10.63 -11.37 -2.05
CA TRP A 21 9.77 -10.23 -2.33
C TRP A 21 9.95 -9.68 -3.75
N ARG A 22 11.09 -9.93 -4.42
CA ARG A 22 11.30 -9.48 -5.79
C ARG A 22 10.35 -10.20 -6.75
N GLY A 23 9.48 -9.42 -7.41
CA GLY A 23 8.48 -9.94 -8.33
C GLY A 23 7.33 -10.71 -7.66
N ALA A 24 7.23 -10.67 -6.34
CA ALA A 24 6.12 -11.28 -5.62
C ALA A 24 4.78 -10.62 -5.97
N CYS A 25 3.71 -11.37 -5.78
CA CYS A 25 2.33 -10.89 -5.74
C CYS A 25 1.86 -10.96 -4.29
N LEU A 26 1.59 -9.82 -3.69
CA LEU A 26 1.10 -9.68 -2.32
C LEU A 26 -0.39 -9.43 -2.31
N TYR A 27 -1.05 -9.76 -1.21
CA TYR A 27 -2.46 -9.47 -1.00
C TYR A 27 -2.63 -8.60 0.26
N GLU A 28 -3.23 -7.44 0.10
CA GLU A 28 -3.55 -6.56 1.22
C GLU A 28 -4.85 -6.98 1.87
N VAL A 29 -4.79 -7.37 3.13
CA VAL A 29 -5.91 -7.72 3.99
C VAL A 29 -6.26 -6.52 4.87
N TYR A 30 -7.41 -5.91 4.65
CA TYR A 30 -8.02 -4.97 5.58
C TYR A 30 -8.77 -5.79 6.65
N LEU A 31 -8.07 -6.11 7.75
CA LEU A 31 -8.48 -7.12 8.72
C LEU A 31 -9.92 -6.93 9.20
N ARG A 32 -10.28 -5.70 9.58
CA ARG A 32 -11.59 -5.32 10.11
C ARG A 32 -12.77 -5.67 9.20
N SER A 33 -12.52 -5.84 7.89
CA SER A 33 -13.55 -6.14 6.89
C SER A 33 -13.33 -7.46 6.17
N PHE A 34 -12.42 -8.32 6.62
CA PHE A 34 -12.08 -9.53 5.88
C PHE A 34 -12.98 -10.71 6.28
N GLN A 35 -12.99 -11.09 7.55
CA GLN A 35 -13.88 -12.14 8.10
C GLN A 35 -14.03 -11.95 9.61
N ASP A 36 -15.25 -11.91 10.08
CA ASP A 36 -15.64 -11.95 11.48
C ASP A 36 -15.86 -13.40 11.92
N SER A 37 -15.19 -13.84 12.97
CA SER A 37 -15.29 -15.20 13.48
C SER A 37 -16.21 -15.35 14.69
N ASP A 38 -16.36 -14.32 15.52
CA ASP A 38 -17.10 -14.36 16.77
C ASP A 38 -18.50 -13.73 16.71
N GLY A 39 -18.78 -12.95 15.66
CA GLY A 39 -20.11 -12.39 15.41
C GLY A 39 -20.33 -11.03 16.05
N ASP A 40 -19.27 -10.24 16.29
CA ASP A 40 -19.38 -8.89 16.83
C ASP A 40 -19.56 -7.81 15.75
N GLY A 41 -19.40 -8.18 14.48
CA GLY A 41 -19.53 -7.30 13.30
C GLY A 41 -18.22 -6.73 12.79
N GLU A 42 -17.10 -7.07 13.41
CA GLU A 42 -15.74 -6.69 12.98
C GLU A 42 -14.94 -7.93 12.58
N GLY A 43 -14.11 -7.83 11.56
CA GLY A 43 -13.20 -8.92 11.17
C GLY A 43 -12.05 -9.05 12.16
N ASP A 44 -11.55 -10.26 12.35
CA ASP A 44 -10.58 -10.61 13.38
C ASP A 44 -9.50 -11.60 12.88
N LEU A 45 -8.49 -11.89 13.72
CA LEU A 45 -7.37 -12.77 13.36
C LEU A 45 -7.82 -14.23 13.15
N LYS A 46 -8.77 -14.74 13.93
CA LYS A 46 -9.32 -16.09 13.74
C LYS A 46 -10.12 -16.20 12.44
N GLY A 47 -10.86 -15.14 12.10
CA GLY A 47 -11.50 -14.99 10.81
C GLY A 47 -10.48 -15.03 9.68
N LEU A 48 -9.38 -14.30 9.80
CA LEU A 48 -8.28 -14.36 8.83
C LEU A 48 -7.72 -15.79 8.71
N VAL A 49 -7.42 -16.47 9.82
CA VAL A 49 -6.93 -17.87 9.81
C VAL A 49 -7.88 -18.75 9.00
N SER A 50 -9.20 -18.64 9.21
CA SER A 50 -10.21 -19.42 8.51
C SER A 50 -10.21 -19.22 6.98
N ARG A 51 -9.63 -18.14 6.50
CA ARG A 51 -9.60 -17.72 5.08
C ARG A 51 -8.21 -17.78 4.44
N LEU A 52 -7.17 -18.17 5.15
CA LEU A 52 -5.80 -18.26 4.59
C LEU A 52 -5.70 -19.27 3.43
N VAL A 53 -6.47 -20.36 3.48
CA VAL A 53 -6.54 -21.33 2.38
C VAL A 53 -7.06 -20.69 1.09
N TYR A 54 -8.02 -19.77 1.16
CA TYR A 54 -8.49 -19.00 0.00
C TYR A 54 -7.37 -18.18 -0.62
N LEU A 55 -6.56 -17.49 0.20
CA LEU A 55 -5.43 -16.67 -0.25
C LEU A 55 -4.31 -17.52 -0.86
N ALA A 56 -4.01 -18.68 -0.28
CA ALA A 56 -3.08 -19.65 -0.86
C ALA A 56 -3.57 -20.16 -2.21
N GLN A 57 -4.88 -20.44 -2.35
CA GLN A 57 -5.51 -20.88 -3.61
C GLN A 57 -5.63 -19.74 -4.64
N LEU A 58 -5.65 -18.48 -4.21
CA LEU A 58 -5.53 -17.33 -5.10
C LEU A 58 -4.15 -17.29 -5.77
N GLY A 59 -3.12 -17.85 -5.10
CA GLY A 59 -1.78 -18.02 -5.63
C GLY A 59 -0.80 -16.92 -5.24
N VAL A 60 -1.17 -16.00 -4.37
CA VAL A 60 -0.29 -14.92 -3.88
C VAL A 60 0.92 -15.46 -3.11
N ASP A 61 2.00 -14.69 -3.05
CA ASP A 61 3.23 -15.08 -2.37
C ASP A 61 3.24 -14.68 -0.88
N GLY A 62 2.39 -13.73 -0.49
CA GLY A 62 2.28 -13.28 0.89
C GLY A 62 1.09 -12.36 1.11
N ILE A 63 0.81 -12.10 2.38
CA ILE A 63 -0.26 -11.21 2.84
C ILE A 63 0.34 -10.00 3.55
N TRP A 64 -0.27 -8.83 3.35
CA TRP A 64 -0.04 -7.65 4.16
C TRP A 64 -1.30 -7.38 4.98
N ILE A 65 -1.17 -7.40 6.31
CA ILE A 65 -2.26 -7.18 7.26
C ILE A 65 -2.21 -5.72 7.72
N THR A 66 -3.34 -4.98 7.56
CA THR A 66 -3.49 -3.62 8.08
C THR A 66 -3.42 -3.58 9.60
N PRO A 67 -3.22 -2.41 10.27
CA PRO A 67 -2.95 -2.35 11.70
C PRO A 67 -4.00 -3.07 12.55
N PHE A 68 -3.51 -3.91 13.45
CA PHE A 68 -4.31 -4.69 14.41
C PHE A 68 -3.88 -4.44 15.86
N PHE A 69 -3.12 -3.38 16.08
CA PHE A 69 -2.62 -2.96 17.39
C PHE A 69 -3.72 -2.27 18.22
N PRO A 70 -3.61 -2.24 19.57
CA PRO A 70 -4.50 -1.46 20.41
C PRO A 70 -4.62 -0.03 19.91
N SER A 71 -5.86 0.39 19.65
CA SER A 71 -6.17 1.70 19.07
C SER A 71 -7.54 2.18 19.54
N PRO A 72 -7.72 3.47 19.86
CA PRO A 72 -9.05 4.06 20.07
C PRO A 72 -9.86 4.22 18.77
N MET A 73 -9.29 3.89 17.60
CA MET A 73 -9.94 3.84 16.29
C MET A 73 -10.39 5.19 15.73
N PHE A 74 -9.75 6.28 16.10
CA PHE A 74 -10.00 7.60 15.46
C PHE A 74 -9.64 7.59 13.98
N ASP A 75 -8.59 6.84 13.61
CA ASP A 75 -8.18 6.62 12.22
C ASP A 75 -8.09 5.11 11.91
N SER A 76 -9.12 4.36 12.29
CA SER A 76 -9.30 2.95 11.90
C SER A 76 -8.10 2.03 12.16
N GLY A 77 -7.38 2.25 13.28
CA GLY A 77 -6.24 1.45 13.71
C GLY A 77 -4.88 2.11 13.47
N TYR A 78 -4.81 3.16 12.67
CA TYR A 78 -3.56 3.91 12.44
C TYR A 78 -3.17 4.84 13.59
N ASP A 79 -4.03 5.04 14.60
CA ASP A 79 -3.77 5.72 15.87
C ASP A 79 -3.36 4.70 16.94
N VAL A 80 -2.12 4.20 16.87
CA VAL A 80 -1.59 3.08 17.67
C VAL A 80 -1.33 3.49 19.12
N ALA A 81 -1.92 2.76 20.08
CA ALA A 81 -1.74 2.98 21.51
C ALA A 81 -0.73 2.01 22.18
N ASP A 82 -0.42 0.88 21.55
CA ASP A 82 0.64 -0.05 21.95
C ASP A 82 1.17 -0.80 20.72
N TYR A 83 2.47 -0.72 20.47
CA TYR A 83 3.09 -1.32 19.27
C TYR A 83 3.46 -2.81 19.42
N ARG A 84 3.29 -3.42 20.60
CA ARG A 84 3.70 -4.81 20.87
C ARG A 84 2.54 -5.71 21.32
N GLN A 85 1.30 -5.22 21.21
CA GLN A 85 0.10 -5.99 21.56
C GLN A 85 -0.85 -6.10 20.36
N VAL A 86 -1.76 -7.05 20.43
CA VAL A 86 -2.93 -7.15 19.56
C VAL A 86 -4.11 -6.47 20.23
N ASP A 87 -4.89 -5.68 19.49
CA ASP A 87 -6.14 -5.10 20.01
C ASP A 87 -7.12 -6.23 20.36
N PRO A 88 -7.73 -6.23 21.55
CA PRO A 88 -8.69 -7.26 21.96
C PRO A 88 -9.86 -7.49 20.98
N ARG A 89 -10.21 -6.50 20.16
CA ARG A 89 -11.20 -6.65 19.07
C ARG A 89 -10.76 -7.65 18.02
N TYR A 90 -9.45 -7.76 17.76
CA TYR A 90 -8.90 -8.62 16.74
C TYR A 90 -8.40 -9.96 17.30
N GLY A 91 -8.35 -10.11 18.63
CA GLY A 91 -7.91 -11.32 19.29
C GLY A 91 -6.70 -11.10 20.22
N THR A 92 -5.83 -12.08 20.26
CA THR A 92 -4.66 -12.12 21.15
C THR A 92 -3.36 -12.27 20.35
N LEU A 93 -2.22 -12.16 21.03
CA LEU A 93 -0.92 -12.44 20.44
C LEU A 93 -0.80 -13.91 20.01
N ASP A 94 -1.44 -14.84 20.72
CA ASP A 94 -1.47 -16.26 20.34
C ASP A 94 -2.28 -16.48 19.06
N ASP A 95 -3.40 -15.75 18.87
CA ASP A 95 -4.16 -15.78 17.61
C ASP A 95 -3.34 -15.21 16.44
N PHE A 96 -2.51 -14.19 16.69
CA PHE A 96 -1.58 -13.69 15.68
C PHE A 96 -0.49 -14.73 15.32
N LEU A 97 0.06 -15.43 16.32
CA LEU A 97 1.01 -16.53 16.07
C LEU A 97 0.36 -17.67 15.26
N GLU A 98 -0.93 -17.95 15.47
CA GLU A 98 -1.68 -18.90 14.65
C GLU A 98 -1.78 -18.43 13.19
N VAL A 99 -2.03 -17.12 12.94
CA VAL A 99 -1.98 -16.54 11.58
C VAL A 99 -0.61 -16.78 10.94
N VAL A 100 0.49 -16.45 11.63
CA VAL A 100 1.85 -16.60 11.10
C VAL A 100 2.17 -18.06 10.78
N ASN A 101 1.91 -18.96 11.71
CA ASN A 101 2.20 -20.39 11.54
C ASN A 101 1.38 -20.99 10.39
N THR A 102 0.07 -20.76 10.37
CA THR A 102 -0.82 -21.28 9.31
C THR A 102 -0.47 -20.68 7.93
N ALA A 103 -0.14 -19.39 7.86
CA ALA A 103 0.31 -18.76 6.63
C ALA A 103 1.60 -19.43 6.11
N HIS A 104 2.58 -19.67 6.98
CA HIS A 104 3.83 -20.33 6.62
C HIS A 104 3.61 -21.78 6.18
N GLU A 105 2.75 -22.54 6.84
CA GLU A 105 2.36 -23.90 6.42
C GLU A 105 1.75 -23.92 5.02
N LEU A 106 1.02 -22.87 4.66
CA LEU A 106 0.43 -22.69 3.32
C LEU A 106 1.42 -22.06 2.31
N GLY A 107 2.66 -21.77 2.72
CA GLY A 107 3.67 -21.14 1.85
C GLY A 107 3.49 -19.65 1.63
N LEU A 108 2.68 -18.98 2.45
CA LEU A 108 2.46 -17.53 2.41
C LEU A 108 3.43 -16.81 3.34
N LYS A 109 3.95 -15.66 2.89
CA LYS A 109 4.70 -14.71 3.70
C LYS A 109 3.77 -13.76 4.45
N VAL A 110 4.15 -13.34 5.66
CA VAL A 110 3.35 -12.42 6.49
C VAL A 110 4.07 -11.08 6.63
N ILE A 111 3.40 -10.02 6.16
CA ILE A 111 3.82 -8.63 6.30
C ILE A 111 2.80 -7.93 7.19
N ILE A 112 3.26 -7.15 8.15
CA ILE A 112 2.38 -6.34 9.01
C ILE A 112 2.61 -4.86 8.78
N ASP A 113 1.57 -4.08 8.99
CA ASP A 113 1.65 -2.61 8.93
C ASP A 113 2.36 -2.05 10.17
N GLN A 114 3.14 -0.99 10.01
CA GLN A 114 3.85 -0.33 11.10
C GLN A 114 3.78 1.19 10.92
N VAL A 115 3.23 1.86 11.93
CA VAL A 115 3.01 3.30 11.94
C VAL A 115 4.06 3.97 12.82
N TYR A 116 5.11 4.55 12.23
CA TYR A 116 6.24 5.12 12.96
C TYR A 116 6.31 6.64 12.91
N SER A 117 5.43 7.30 12.15
CA SER A 117 5.35 8.76 12.08
C SER A 117 4.65 9.38 13.30
N HIS A 118 3.67 8.70 13.87
CA HIS A 118 2.85 9.18 14.98
C HIS A 118 2.38 8.01 15.85
N SER A 119 1.82 8.32 17.02
CA SER A 119 1.10 7.35 17.86
C SER A 119 -0.30 7.86 18.18
N SER A 120 -1.11 7.04 18.84
CA SER A 120 -2.32 7.55 19.50
C SER A 120 -1.97 8.55 20.61
N HIS A 121 -2.82 9.55 20.81
CA HIS A 121 -2.75 10.43 21.99
C HIS A 121 -2.97 9.66 23.31
N LEU A 122 -3.51 8.43 23.26
CA LEU A 122 -3.66 7.54 24.42
C LEU A 122 -2.41 6.67 24.67
N HIS A 123 -1.40 6.73 23.78
CA HIS A 123 -0.16 6.00 24.01
C HIS A 123 0.53 6.47 25.29
N PRO A 124 1.03 5.56 26.16
CA PRO A 124 1.72 5.94 27.41
C PRO A 124 2.91 6.90 27.20
N TRP A 125 3.59 6.81 26.07
CA TRP A 125 4.68 7.74 25.74
C TRP A 125 4.18 9.17 25.58
N PHE A 126 3.04 9.38 24.89
CA PHE A 126 2.49 10.71 24.72
C PHE A 126 1.96 11.27 26.05
N SER A 127 1.26 10.45 26.83
CA SER A 127 0.78 10.86 28.17
C SER A 127 1.93 11.33 29.07
N MET A 128 3.07 10.62 29.05
CA MET A 128 4.27 11.03 29.77
C MET A 128 4.90 12.29 29.18
N SER A 129 5.09 12.35 27.85
CA SER A 129 5.68 13.49 27.17
C SER A 129 4.88 14.77 27.41
N ARG A 130 3.55 14.67 27.36
CA ARG A 130 2.62 15.79 27.57
C ARG A 130 2.60 16.33 29.01
N SER A 131 2.92 15.50 30.00
CA SER A 131 2.76 15.84 31.43
C SER A 131 3.67 17.00 31.90
N SER A 132 4.85 17.16 31.30
CA SER A 132 5.78 18.25 31.62
C SER A 132 6.88 18.39 30.55
N ARG A 133 7.68 19.47 30.67
CA ARG A 133 8.87 19.68 29.82
C ARG A 133 10.11 18.91 30.32
N ASP A 134 10.07 18.37 31.54
CA ASP A 134 11.23 17.83 32.26
C ASP A 134 11.03 16.35 32.65
N ASN A 135 10.48 15.52 31.76
CA ASN A 135 10.33 14.09 31.97
C ASN A 135 11.17 13.27 30.99
N PRO A 136 11.40 11.97 31.24
CA PRO A 136 12.25 11.13 30.38
C PRO A 136 11.79 11.02 28.93
N LYS A 137 10.51 11.30 28.65
CA LYS A 137 9.93 11.28 27.30
C LYS A 137 9.52 12.67 26.80
N ALA A 138 9.95 13.75 27.48
CA ALA A 138 9.57 15.10 27.12
C ALA A 138 9.85 15.45 25.65
N ASP A 139 10.87 14.85 25.06
CA ASP A 139 11.36 15.07 23.70
C ASP A 139 11.03 13.92 22.72
N TRP A 140 10.06 13.08 23.08
CA TRP A 140 9.67 11.93 22.23
C TRP A 140 8.67 12.30 21.14
N TYR A 141 8.02 13.44 21.26
CA TYR A 141 7.07 13.99 20.30
C TYR A 141 7.53 15.36 19.84
N VAL A 142 6.98 15.86 18.76
CA VAL A 142 7.35 17.15 18.19
C VAL A 142 6.59 18.25 18.91
N TRP A 143 7.32 19.04 19.70
CA TRP A 143 6.80 20.14 20.49
C TRP A 143 7.38 21.46 20.02
N ALA A 144 6.59 22.52 20.04
CA ALA A 144 7.05 23.87 19.75
C ALA A 144 6.37 24.90 20.66
N ASP A 145 7.13 25.94 21.04
CA ASP A 145 6.57 27.09 21.71
C ASP A 145 5.72 27.94 20.74
N PRO A 146 4.68 28.64 21.22
CA PRO A 146 4.02 29.65 20.41
C PRO A 146 5.00 30.73 19.98
N LYS A 147 4.72 31.40 18.86
CA LYS A 147 5.44 32.62 18.48
C LYS A 147 5.25 33.71 19.56
N PRO A 148 6.10 34.76 19.60
CA PRO A 148 5.98 35.82 20.59
C PRO A 148 4.62 36.52 20.66
N ASP A 149 3.88 36.51 19.57
CA ASP A 149 2.51 37.05 19.47
C ASP A 149 1.41 36.04 19.86
N GLY A 150 1.79 34.83 20.30
CA GLY A 150 0.91 33.73 20.67
C GLY A 150 0.40 32.89 19.48
N SER A 151 0.78 33.20 18.26
CA SER A 151 0.38 32.44 17.07
C SER A 151 1.08 31.08 16.96
N LEU A 152 0.59 30.24 16.02
CA LEU A 152 1.11 28.91 15.75
C LEU A 152 2.60 28.92 15.36
N PRO A 153 3.33 27.82 15.63
CA PRO A 153 4.77 27.72 15.28
C PRO A 153 5.05 27.99 13.80
N ASN A 154 4.20 27.47 12.90
CA ASN A 154 4.28 27.70 11.47
C ASN A 154 2.91 27.51 10.81
N ASN A 155 2.87 27.51 9.46
CA ASN A 155 1.65 27.44 8.67
C ASN A 155 1.23 26.02 8.29
N TRP A 156 1.83 24.95 8.83
CA TRP A 156 1.54 23.59 8.38
C TRP A 156 0.08 23.19 8.62
N LEU A 157 -0.47 22.45 7.68
CA LEU A 157 -1.85 21.98 7.70
C LEU A 157 -1.90 20.45 7.84
N ALA A 158 -2.89 19.96 8.59
CA ALA A 158 -3.11 18.55 8.82
C ALA A 158 -3.83 17.87 7.65
N ARG A 159 -3.51 16.60 7.40
CA ARG A 159 -4.01 15.79 6.28
C ARG A 159 -5.55 15.69 6.26
N PHE A 160 -6.16 15.55 7.42
CA PHE A 160 -7.61 15.49 7.56
C PHE A 160 -8.27 16.87 7.79
N GLY A 161 -7.53 17.93 7.46
CA GLY A 161 -7.98 19.32 7.50
C GLY A 161 -7.68 20.01 8.83
N GLY A 162 -7.64 21.35 8.77
CA GLY A 162 -7.23 22.20 9.89
C GLY A 162 -5.72 22.41 9.95
N VAL A 163 -5.29 23.07 11.03
CA VAL A 163 -3.87 23.32 11.31
C VAL A 163 -3.22 22.04 11.85
N ALA A 164 -1.90 21.90 11.66
CA ALA A 164 -1.16 20.72 12.11
C ALA A 164 -0.62 20.86 13.56
N TRP A 165 -1.10 21.82 14.31
CA TRP A 165 -0.63 22.13 15.66
C TRP A 165 -1.79 22.18 16.65
N GLU A 166 -1.70 21.41 17.75
CA GLU A 166 -2.68 21.37 18.82
C GLU A 166 -2.05 21.82 20.15
N TRP A 167 -2.78 22.61 20.94
CA TRP A 167 -2.28 23.19 22.19
C TRP A 167 -2.37 22.23 23.37
N ALA A 168 -1.26 22.03 24.05
CA ALA A 168 -1.19 21.28 25.32
C ALA A 168 -0.98 22.25 26.50
N ALA A 169 -2.04 22.47 27.27
CA ALA A 169 -2.02 23.42 28.39
C ALA A 169 -1.03 23.04 29.49
N GLU A 170 -0.84 21.73 29.75
CA GLU A 170 0.08 21.19 30.74
C GLU A 170 1.52 21.59 30.47
N ARG A 171 1.91 21.61 29.20
CA ARG A 171 3.26 22.01 28.76
C ARG A 171 3.37 23.48 28.36
N ARG A 172 2.26 24.13 28.07
CA ARG A 172 2.20 25.44 27.39
C ARG A 172 3.00 25.43 26.09
N GLN A 173 2.79 24.39 25.29
CA GLN A 173 3.39 24.20 23.97
C GLN A 173 2.36 23.63 23.00
N TYR A 174 2.61 23.80 21.72
CA TYR A 174 1.91 23.07 20.68
C TYR A 174 2.62 21.75 20.39
N TYR A 175 1.86 20.69 20.11
CA TYR A 175 2.42 19.48 19.49
C TYR A 175 1.99 19.39 18.03
N LEU A 176 2.87 18.80 17.22
CA LEU A 176 2.60 18.53 15.79
C LEU A 176 1.69 17.31 15.65
N HIS A 177 0.76 17.39 14.69
CA HIS A 177 -0.01 16.25 14.20
C HIS A 177 -0.23 16.41 12.69
N ASN A 178 0.44 15.61 11.88
CA ASN A 178 0.24 15.64 10.42
C ASN A 178 -1.13 15.08 9.98
N PHE A 179 -1.81 14.32 10.85
CA PHE A 179 -3.11 13.70 10.62
C PHE A 179 -4.16 14.27 11.59
N LEU A 180 -4.74 13.47 12.46
CA LEU A 180 -5.68 13.95 13.48
C LEU A 180 -4.94 14.53 14.70
N ALA A 181 -5.59 15.39 15.48
CA ALA A 181 -5.06 15.83 16.77
C ALA A 181 -4.85 14.66 17.73
N GLU A 182 -5.60 13.58 17.55
CA GLU A 182 -5.46 12.32 18.27
C GLU A 182 -4.26 11.48 17.82
N GLN A 183 -3.51 11.93 16.80
CA GLN A 183 -2.32 11.27 16.26
C GLN A 183 -1.08 12.18 16.36
N PRO A 184 -0.55 12.44 17.59
CA PRO A 184 0.63 13.27 17.79
C PRO A 184 1.86 12.68 17.11
N ASP A 185 2.61 13.51 16.38
CA ASP A 185 3.80 13.12 15.65
C ASP A 185 4.98 12.85 16.58
N LEU A 186 5.63 11.71 16.34
CA LEU A 186 6.83 11.29 17.05
C LEU A 186 8.06 12.10 16.58
N ASN A 187 8.94 12.42 17.52
CA ASN A 187 10.18 13.12 17.22
C ASN A 187 11.27 12.14 16.77
N MET A 188 11.26 11.76 15.49
CA MET A 188 12.24 10.84 14.92
C MET A 188 13.65 11.43 14.77
N HIS A 189 13.87 12.74 15.05
CA HIS A 189 15.22 13.28 15.24
C HIS A 189 15.84 12.80 16.55
N ASN A 190 15.05 12.36 17.52
CA ASN A 190 15.52 11.76 18.76
C ASN A 190 15.91 10.28 18.53
N THR A 191 17.20 9.96 18.65
CA THR A 191 17.70 8.61 18.44
C THR A 191 17.12 7.56 19.41
N LYS A 192 16.67 7.97 20.62
CA LYS A 192 16.01 7.07 21.55
C LYS A 192 14.64 6.60 21.03
N VAL A 193 13.92 7.48 20.32
CA VAL A 193 12.66 7.12 19.64
C VAL A 193 12.96 6.15 18.51
N GLN A 194 13.98 6.44 17.69
CA GLN A 194 14.42 5.51 16.64
C GLN A 194 14.81 4.14 17.20
N ASP A 195 15.59 4.10 18.31
CA ASP A 195 16.03 2.84 18.95
C ASP A 195 14.83 2.00 19.41
N GLU A 196 13.82 2.66 20.00
CA GLU A 196 12.59 1.98 20.44
C GLU A 196 11.84 1.33 19.27
N PHE A 197 11.74 2.02 18.12
CA PHE A 197 11.12 1.42 16.94
C PHE A 197 11.96 0.31 16.32
N LEU A 198 13.28 0.39 16.38
CA LEU A 198 14.14 -0.75 15.99
C LEU A 198 13.91 -1.96 16.91
N ASP A 199 13.60 -1.74 18.18
CA ASP A 199 13.24 -2.83 19.12
C ASP A 199 11.82 -3.36 18.85
N VAL A 200 10.86 -2.52 18.46
CA VAL A 200 9.54 -2.97 17.98
C VAL A 200 9.70 -3.87 16.73
N MET A 201 10.56 -3.49 15.77
CA MET A 201 10.88 -4.34 14.61
C MET A 201 11.41 -5.70 15.04
N ARG A 202 12.39 -5.75 15.97
CA ARG A 202 12.96 -7.01 16.47
C ARG A 202 11.92 -7.87 17.14
N PHE A 203 11.00 -7.28 17.91
CA PHE A 203 9.90 -7.99 18.55
C PHE A 203 9.03 -8.73 17.51
N TRP A 204 8.52 -8.05 16.51
CA TRP A 204 7.65 -8.67 15.48
C TRP A 204 8.42 -9.67 14.60
N PHE A 205 9.64 -9.36 14.24
CA PHE A 205 10.51 -10.32 13.53
C PHE A 205 10.80 -11.57 14.36
N GLY A 206 10.91 -11.43 15.69
CA GLY A 206 11.05 -12.56 16.62
C GLY A 206 9.83 -13.48 16.65
N LEU A 207 8.64 -12.96 16.31
CA LEU A 207 7.39 -13.71 16.20
C LEU A 207 7.17 -14.34 14.81
N GLY A 208 8.14 -14.25 13.90
CA GLY A 208 8.08 -14.90 12.59
C GLY A 208 7.56 -14.01 11.45
N VAL A 209 7.35 -12.71 11.66
CA VAL A 209 6.98 -11.77 10.60
C VAL A 209 8.06 -11.71 9.52
N ASP A 210 7.68 -11.84 8.24
CA ASP A 210 8.57 -11.85 7.08
C ASP A 210 8.88 -10.45 6.52
N GLY A 211 8.08 -9.46 6.90
CA GLY A 211 8.28 -8.09 6.44
C GLY A 211 7.39 -7.06 7.14
N LEU A 212 7.72 -5.81 6.95
CA LEU A 212 6.95 -4.66 7.46
C LEU A 212 6.55 -3.75 6.30
N ARG A 213 5.30 -3.33 6.29
CA ARG A 213 4.85 -2.18 5.52
C ARG A 213 4.94 -0.95 6.42
N LEU A 214 5.67 0.04 5.98
CA LEU A 214 5.92 1.27 6.73
C LEU A 214 4.94 2.34 6.27
N ASP A 215 3.99 2.63 7.13
CA ASP A 215 2.98 3.66 6.91
C ASP A 215 3.65 5.02 6.73
N VAL A 216 3.26 5.74 5.69
CA VAL A 216 3.74 7.10 5.36
C VAL A 216 5.22 7.33 5.70
N ALA A 217 6.09 6.43 5.23
CA ALA A 217 7.52 6.41 5.60
C ALA A 217 8.25 7.74 5.33
N ASN A 218 7.73 8.57 4.46
CA ASN A 218 8.27 9.89 4.16
C ASN A 218 7.83 10.99 5.17
N PHE A 219 6.97 10.67 6.14
CA PHE A 219 6.57 11.57 7.23
C PHE A 219 7.38 11.35 8.53
N PHE A 220 8.29 10.40 8.58
CA PHE A 220 9.05 10.12 9.81
C PHE A 220 9.84 11.33 10.32
N MET A 221 10.29 12.20 9.41
CA MET A 221 11.08 13.39 9.80
C MET A 221 10.53 14.66 9.17
N HIS A 222 10.48 15.70 9.98
CA HIS A 222 10.12 17.06 9.63
C HIS A 222 11.37 17.97 9.59
N ASP A 223 11.22 19.19 9.12
CA ASP A 223 12.25 20.22 9.17
C ASP A 223 12.46 20.71 10.63
N PRO A 224 13.67 20.55 11.21
CA PRO A 224 13.90 20.95 12.60
C PRO A 224 13.81 22.47 12.83
N GLU A 225 13.93 23.28 11.76
CA GLU A 225 13.76 24.75 11.83
C GLU A 225 12.28 25.17 11.75
N LEU A 226 11.35 24.23 11.52
CA LEU A 226 9.90 24.45 11.44
C LEU A 226 9.52 25.55 10.43
N ARG A 227 10.22 25.64 9.28
CA ARG A 227 9.94 26.64 8.24
C ARG A 227 8.56 26.48 7.64
N ASP A 228 7.94 27.62 7.27
CA ASP A 228 6.64 27.64 6.62
C ASP A 228 6.68 26.95 5.26
N ASN A 229 5.67 26.12 4.96
CA ASN A 229 5.46 25.55 3.64
C ASN A 229 5.00 26.64 2.65
N PRO A 230 5.59 26.72 1.44
CA PRO A 230 5.13 27.66 0.43
C PRO A 230 3.78 27.23 -0.16
N PRO A 231 3.03 28.16 -0.79
CA PRO A 231 1.77 27.84 -1.46
C PRO A 231 2.01 26.90 -2.65
N ALA A 232 1.10 25.94 -2.83
CA ALA A 232 1.08 25.08 -4.01
C ALA A 232 0.65 25.88 -5.26
N LYS A 233 1.21 25.51 -6.42
CA LYS A 233 0.76 26.01 -7.72
C LYS A 233 -0.40 25.12 -8.20
N LEU A 234 -1.62 25.60 -8.07
CA LEU A 234 -2.82 24.84 -8.38
C LEU A 234 -3.58 25.47 -9.55
N ALA A 235 -4.13 24.61 -10.43
CA ALA A 235 -5.06 25.05 -11.47
C ALA A 235 -6.45 25.35 -10.90
N GLU A 236 -6.87 24.57 -9.86
CA GLU A 236 -8.16 24.70 -9.20
C GLU A 236 -7.98 24.63 -7.67
N THR A 237 -8.89 25.25 -6.92
CA THR A 237 -8.89 25.20 -5.46
C THR A 237 -9.37 23.83 -4.98
N PRO A 238 -8.55 23.04 -4.26
CA PRO A 238 -8.97 21.75 -3.74
C PRO A 238 -9.97 21.90 -2.59
N ALA A 239 -10.83 20.89 -2.42
CA ALA A 239 -11.78 20.85 -1.31
C ALA A 239 -11.07 20.78 0.06
N ASN A 240 -9.97 20.07 0.13
CA ASN A 240 -9.14 19.97 1.33
C ASN A 240 -7.98 20.98 1.26
N PRO A 241 -7.91 21.98 2.19
CA PRO A 241 -6.84 22.99 2.22
C PRO A 241 -5.43 22.41 2.36
N TYR A 242 -5.29 21.19 2.87
CA TYR A 242 -4.00 20.49 2.94
C TYR A 242 -3.24 20.54 1.61
N TYR A 243 -3.92 20.40 0.48
CA TYR A 243 -3.31 20.42 -0.86
C TYR A 243 -3.00 21.83 -1.38
N MET A 244 -3.32 22.90 -0.63
CA MET A 244 -2.96 24.28 -1.00
C MET A 244 -1.52 24.64 -0.69
N GLN A 245 -0.76 23.74 -0.04
CA GLN A 245 0.64 23.94 0.30
C GLN A 245 1.54 22.98 -0.46
N GLN A 246 2.68 23.47 -0.92
CA GLN A 246 3.78 22.64 -1.38
C GLN A 246 4.50 22.08 -0.14
N ARG A 247 4.43 20.77 0.06
CA ARG A 247 4.85 20.08 1.29
C ARG A 247 6.37 19.83 1.31
N LEU A 248 7.17 20.87 1.57
CA LEU A 248 8.63 20.81 1.53
C LEU A 248 9.28 20.55 2.88
N TYR A 249 8.62 20.97 3.98
CA TYR A 249 9.26 21.03 5.29
C TYR A 249 8.65 20.08 6.32
N ASP A 250 7.45 19.65 6.15
CA ASP A 250 6.73 18.76 7.07
C ASP A 250 6.93 17.27 6.78
N ARG A 251 7.57 16.92 5.68
CA ARG A 251 7.83 15.52 5.26
C ARG A 251 8.97 15.41 4.26
N SER A 252 9.33 14.17 3.89
CA SER A 252 10.31 13.84 2.84
C SER A 252 11.70 14.46 3.08
N ARG A 253 12.09 14.56 4.35
CA ARG A 253 13.37 15.17 4.75
C ARG A 253 14.56 14.24 4.50
N PRO A 254 15.72 14.77 4.08
CA PRO A 254 16.91 13.97 3.81
C PRO A 254 17.44 13.24 5.05
N GLU A 255 17.23 13.79 6.24
CA GLU A 255 17.64 13.19 7.52
C GLU A 255 17.02 11.81 7.74
N ASN A 256 15.85 11.55 7.14
CA ASN A 256 15.16 10.27 7.21
C ASN A 256 15.98 9.10 6.64
N LEU A 257 16.82 9.37 5.64
CA LEU A 257 17.60 8.33 4.96
C LEU A 257 18.50 7.54 5.92
N LEU A 258 19.09 8.21 6.92
CA LEU A 258 19.91 7.56 7.94
C LEU A 258 19.09 6.59 8.82
N PHE A 259 17.85 6.95 9.13
CA PHE A 259 16.98 6.06 9.88
C PHE A 259 16.56 4.84 9.03
N LEU A 260 16.26 5.02 7.75
CA LEU A 260 15.98 3.91 6.83
C LEU A 260 17.17 2.93 6.74
N GLU A 261 18.41 3.43 6.74
CA GLU A 261 19.62 2.59 6.77
C GLU A 261 19.76 1.80 8.09
N ARG A 262 19.37 2.41 9.22
CA ARG A 262 19.32 1.71 10.51
C ARG A 262 18.26 0.61 10.52
N MET A 263 17.06 0.89 9.98
CA MET A 263 15.99 -0.09 9.83
C MET A 263 16.43 -1.27 8.96
N ARG A 264 17.09 -1.00 7.82
CA ARG A 264 17.62 -2.05 6.92
C ARG A 264 18.59 -2.99 7.63
N LYS A 265 19.48 -2.45 8.47
CA LYS A 265 20.42 -3.26 9.25
C LYS A 265 19.70 -4.21 10.22
N VAL A 266 18.59 -3.80 10.80
CA VAL A 266 17.77 -4.63 11.69
C VAL A 266 16.99 -5.68 10.91
N ALA A 267 16.40 -5.29 9.77
CA ALA A 267 15.58 -6.19 8.96
C ALA A 267 16.39 -7.30 8.28
N GLY A 268 17.64 -7.01 7.87
CA GLY A 268 18.42 -7.93 7.05
C GLY A 268 17.70 -8.21 5.72
N GLU A 269 17.34 -9.48 5.49
CA GLU A 269 16.61 -9.92 4.27
C GLU A 269 15.08 -9.89 4.43
N ARG A 270 14.55 -9.56 5.61
CA ARG A 270 13.11 -9.39 5.81
C ARG A 270 12.62 -8.14 5.10
N MET A 271 11.51 -8.25 4.38
CA MET A 271 11.00 -7.18 3.52
C MET A 271 10.70 -5.91 4.32
N LEU A 272 11.18 -4.77 3.84
CA LEU A 272 10.73 -3.45 4.24
C LEU A 272 10.08 -2.77 3.04
N LEU A 273 8.78 -2.56 3.11
CA LEU A 273 7.96 -1.93 2.08
C LEU A 273 7.52 -0.55 2.59
N ALA A 274 7.98 0.52 1.97
CA ALA A 274 7.52 1.87 2.30
C ALA A 274 6.29 2.29 1.50
N GLU A 275 5.38 3.00 2.15
CA GLU A 275 4.41 3.85 1.48
C GLU A 275 4.99 5.25 1.31
N ILE A 276 4.89 5.80 0.09
CA ILE A 276 5.39 7.13 -0.28
C ILE A 276 4.24 7.99 -0.80
N SER A 277 3.98 9.10 -0.12
CA SER A 277 2.95 10.08 -0.51
C SER A 277 3.58 11.48 -0.58
N CYS A 278 4.02 11.90 -1.77
CA CYS A 278 4.60 13.23 -2.04
C CYS A 278 4.52 13.60 -3.53
N ASP A 279 4.90 14.83 -3.89
CA ASP A 279 4.82 15.32 -5.27
C ASP A 279 5.86 14.66 -6.19
N TRP A 280 7.02 14.25 -5.67
CA TRP A 280 8.10 13.55 -6.39
C TRP A 280 8.20 12.09 -5.92
N GLN A 281 7.07 11.40 -6.01
CA GLN A 281 6.94 10.08 -5.38
C GLN A 281 7.84 9.02 -6.02
N VAL A 282 8.05 9.04 -7.33
CA VAL A 282 8.88 8.04 -8.03
C VAL A 282 10.36 8.23 -7.71
N GLU A 283 10.86 9.47 -7.75
CA GLU A 283 12.22 9.80 -7.34
C GLU A 283 12.45 9.46 -5.86
N ARG A 284 11.46 9.71 -5.00
CA ARG A 284 11.54 9.37 -3.58
C ARG A 284 11.54 7.85 -3.35
N MET A 285 10.76 7.09 -4.13
CA MET A 285 10.83 5.63 -4.12
C MET A 285 12.24 5.14 -4.43
N ALA A 286 12.85 5.64 -5.51
CA ALA A 286 14.21 5.29 -5.89
C ALA A 286 15.23 5.64 -4.80
N GLU A 287 15.11 6.82 -4.18
CA GLU A 287 15.98 7.24 -3.09
C GLU A 287 15.84 6.37 -1.84
N TYR A 288 14.61 6.01 -1.45
CA TYR A 288 14.33 5.21 -0.26
C TYR A 288 14.70 3.73 -0.42
N THR A 289 14.76 3.24 -1.66
CA THR A 289 15.12 1.86 -1.99
C THR A 289 16.54 1.72 -2.55
N ALA A 290 17.36 2.78 -2.48
CA ALA A 290 18.76 2.72 -2.84
C ALA A 290 19.51 1.67 -1.99
N PRO A 291 20.65 1.12 -2.45
CA PRO A 291 21.41 0.10 -1.73
C PRO A 291 21.68 0.49 -0.27
N GLY A 292 21.40 -0.45 0.64
CA GLY A 292 21.56 -0.25 2.09
C GLY A 292 20.34 0.40 2.78
N ARG A 293 19.31 0.81 2.03
CA ARG A 293 18.04 1.34 2.54
C ARG A 293 16.93 0.29 2.44
N LEU A 294 15.68 0.72 2.29
CA LEU A 294 14.52 -0.20 2.25
C LEU A 294 14.59 -1.16 1.05
N HIS A 295 13.81 -2.23 1.11
CA HIS A 295 13.79 -3.24 0.05
C HIS A 295 12.98 -2.80 -1.16
N THR A 296 11.83 -2.17 -0.90
CA THR A 296 10.90 -1.71 -1.93
C THR A 296 10.01 -0.59 -1.37
N ALA A 297 9.35 0.12 -2.27
CA ALA A 297 8.39 1.15 -1.92
C ALA A 297 7.25 1.17 -2.93
N TYR A 298 6.06 1.57 -2.50
CA TYR A 298 4.98 1.93 -3.39
C TYR A 298 4.54 3.37 -3.16
N SER A 299 3.91 3.94 -4.17
CA SER A 299 3.41 5.30 -4.16
C SER A 299 2.00 5.36 -4.75
N PHE A 300 1.41 6.54 -4.66
CA PHE A 300 0.11 6.81 -5.27
C PHE A 300 0.16 7.06 -6.79
N ALA A 301 1.31 6.88 -7.46
CA ALA A 301 1.46 7.12 -8.90
C ALA A 301 0.44 6.33 -9.74
N LEU A 302 0.23 5.04 -9.42
CA LEU A 302 -0.75 4.20 -10.10
C LEU A 302 -2.11 4.12 -9.36
N LEU A 303 -2.27 4.89 -8.30
CA LEU A 303 -3.56 5.14 -7.64
C LEU A 303 -4.24 6.41 -8.21
N ALA A 304 -3.78 6.89 -9.37
CA ALA A 304 -4.25 8.07 -10.07
C ALA A 304 -5.74 7.99 -10.46
N PRO A 305 -6.45 9.13 -10.60
CA PRO A 305 -7.89 9.15 -10.89
C PRO A 305 -8.24 8.55 -12.26
N GLU A 306 -7.35 8.64 -13.26
CA GLU A 306 -7.56 8.13 -14.61
C GLU A 306 -6.53 7.09 -15.00
N LEU A 307 -6.95 6.09 -15.79
CA LEU A 307 -6.04 5.17 -16.46
C LEU A 307 -5.45 5.86 -17.69
N ASP A 308 -4.14 6.05 -17.67
CA ASP A 308 -3.37 6.63 -18.78
C ASP A 308 -2.10 5.80 -18.99
N GLY A 309 -1.96 5.24 -20.21
CA GLY A 309 -0.82 4.39 -20.54
C GLY A 309 0.52 5.10 -20.47
N ASN A 310 0.56 6.43 -20.74
CA ASN A 310 1.79 7.22 -20.58
C ASN A 310 2.18 7.28 -19.10
N VAL A 311 1.22 7.56 -18.20
CA VAL A 311 1.48 7.65 -16.75
C VAL A 311 2.00 6.31 -16.21
N VAL A 312 1.41 5.18 -16.66
CA VAL A 312 1.87 3.84 -16.25
C VAL A 312 3.29 3.58 -16.76
N ALA A 313 3.56 3.84 -18.04
CA ALA A 313 4.88 3.62 -18.64
C ALA A 313 5.95 4.47 -17.95
N ASP A 314 5.72 5.77 -17.83
CA ASP A 314 6.66 6.72 -17.22
C ASP A 314 6.97 6.35 -15.76
N ALA A 315 5.95 5.96 -14.98
CA ALA A 315 6.13 5.54 -13.59
C ALA A 315 7.02 4.29 -13.49
N VAL A 316 6.78 3.28 -14.33
CA VAL A 316 7.54 2.02 -14.31
C VAL A 316 8.98 2.23 -14.80
N GLU A 317 9.18 3.01 -15.87
CA GLU A 317 10.51 3.32 -16.39
C GLU A 317 11.34 4.11 -15.37
N GLN A 318 10.78 5.18 -14.80
CA GLN A 318 11.48 6.01 -13.81
C GLN A 318 11.82 5.26 -12.53
N ALA A 319 10.90 4.43 -12.00
CA ALA A 319 11.14 3.64 -10.80
C ALA A 319 12.07 2.43 -11.03
N GLY A 320 12.22 2.00 -12.27
CA GLY A 320 12.95 0.78 -12.64
C GLY A 320 14.46 0.96 -12.86
N HIS A 321 15.03 2.15 -12.63
CA HIS A 321 16.44 2.39 -12.87
C HIS A 321 17.34 1.84 -11.75
N GLY A 322 18.45 1.20 -12.14
CA GLY A 322 19.46 0.67 -11.22
C GLY A 322 18.93 -0.49 -10.36
N ASP A 323 19.41 -0.54 -9.10
CA ASP A 323 19.04 -1.56 -8.12
C ASP A 323 17.68 -1.34 -7.45
N SER A 324 16.99 -0.25 -7.79
CA SER A 324 15.66 0.08 -7.26
C SER A 324 14.62 -0.97 -7.66
N TRP A 325 13.79 -1.36 -6.71
CA TRP A 325 12.70 -2.32 -6.94
C TRP A 325 11.37 -1.73 -6.50
N PRO A 326 10.50 -1.32 -7.43
CA PRO A 326 9.21 -0.73 -7.09
C PRO A 326 8.18 -1.79 -6.67
N THR A 327 7.18 -1.34 -5.92
CA THR A 327 5.94 -2.08 -5.69
C THR A 327 4.76 -1.31 -6.26
N TRP A 328 3.83 -1.99 -6.90
CA TRP A 328 2.67 -1.41 -7.58
C TRP A 328 1.37 -1.91 -7.00
N ALA A 329 0.42 -1.00 -6.82
CA ALA A 329 -0.96 -1.28 -6.46
C ALA A 329 -1.90 -0.42 -7.32
N PHE A 330 -3.06 -0.96 -7.70
CA PHE A 330 -4.12 -0.19 -8.36
C PHE A 330 -5.24 0.18 -7.38
N SER A 331 -5.32 -0.48 -6.23
CA SER A 331 -6.19 -0.14 -5.11
C SER A 331 -5.48 -0.33 -3.79
N ASN A 332 -5.96 0.34 -2.75
CA ASN A 332 -5.70 0.06 -1.35
C ASN A 332 -6.90 0.52 -0.52
N HIS A 333 -6.80 0.44 0.80
CA HIS A 333 -7.86 0.84 1.73
C HIS A 333 -8.08 2.36 1.84
N ASP A 334 -7.27 3.20 1.17
CA ASP A 334 -7.30 4.68 1.27
C ASP A 334 -7.80 5.38 0.01
N VAL A 335 -8.03 4.64 -1.08
CA VAL A 335 -8.49 5.21 -2.34
C VAL A 335 -9.77 4.54 -2.85
N ILE A 336 -10.46 5.22 -3.76
CA ILE A 336 -11.58 4.63 -4.50
C ILE A 336 -11.07 3.38 -5.22
N ARG A 337 -11.79 2.24 -5.07
CA ARG A 337 -11.44 0.97 -5.74
C ARG A 337 -11.23 1.16 -7.23
N VAL A 338 -10.21 0.51 -7.79
CA VAL A 338 -9.82 0.67 -9.21
C VAL A 338 -10.96 0.40 -10.18
N ALA A 339 -11.79 -0.60 -9.89
CA ALA A 339 -12.93 -0.92 -10.75
C ALA A 339 -13.89 0.28 -10.94
N SER A 340 -14.15 1.05 -9.88
CA SER A 340 -14.94 2.29 -9.97
C SER A 340 -14.14 3.47 -10.50
N ARG A 341 -12.91 3.66 -10.01
CA ARG A 341 -12.07 4.80 -10.36
C ARG A 341 -11.72 4.85 -11.85
N TRP A 342 -11.49 3.69 -12.46
CA TRP A 342 -11.16 3.57 -13.89
C TRP A 342 -12.33 3.06 -14.74
N ASN A 343 -13.57 3.21 -14.25
CA ASN A 343 -14.79 2.85 -14.98
C ASN A 343 -14.79 1.41 -15.52
N ALA A 344 -14.35 0.46 -14.72
CA ALA A 344 -14.33 -0.97 -15.04
C ALA A 344 -15.42 -1.76 -14.31
N ALA A 345 -16.09 -1.20 -13.29
CA ALA A 345 -17.14 -1.86 -12.54
C ALA A 345 -18.26 -2.38 -13.48
N GLY A 346 -18.68 -3.62 -13.29
CA GLY A 346 -19.65 -4.28 -14.16
C GLY A 346 -19.14 -4.73 -15.54
N ASN A 347 -17.84 -4.54 -15.82
CA ASN A 347 -17.21 -5.01 -17.07
C ASN A 347 -16.10 -6.04 -16.77
N PRO A 348 -16.40 -7.35 -16.77
CA PRO A 348 -15.44 -8.40 -16.43
C PRO A 348 -14.19 -8.41 -17.33
N GLY A 349 -14.35 -8.08 -18.62
CA GLY A 349 -13.22 -8.02 -19.57
C GLY A 349 -12.23 -6.91 -19.19
N LYS A 350 -12.73 -5.71 -18.90
CA LYS A 350 -11.91 -4.58 -18.48
C LYS A 350 -11.23 -4.82 -17.13
N ILE A 351 -11.93 -5.43 -16.16
CA ILE A 351 -11.35 -5.81 -14.87
C ILE A 351 -10.21 -6.82 -15.07
N THR A 352 -10.44 -7.86 -15.88
CA THR A 352 -9.40 -8.86 -16.19
C THR A 352 -8.19 -8.22 -16.89
N MET A 353 -8.42 -7.27 -17.78
CA MET A 353 -7.33 -6.50 -18.43
C MET A 353 -6.51 -5.71 -17.39
N LEU A 354 -7.15 -5.10 -16.38
CA LEU A 354 -6.44 -4.40 -15.31
C LEU A 354 -5.61 -5.36 -14.46
N HIS A 355 -6.15 -6.53 -14.09
CA HIS A 355 -5.35 -7.57 -13.41
C HIS A 355 -4.16 -8.01 -14.27
N ALA A 356 -4.36 -8.23 -15.57
CA ALA A 356 -3.30 -8.59 -16.49
C ALA A 356 -2.23 -7.50 -16.57
N LEU A 357 -2.62 -6.22 -16.61
CA LEU A 357 -1.68 -5.11 -16.58
C LEU A 357 -0.85 -5.14 -15.30
N LEU A 358 -1.48 -5.22 -14.13
CA LEU A 358 -0.79 -5.22 -12.84
C LEU A 358 0.25 -6.34 -12.76
N VAL A 359 -0.14 -7.59 -13.09
CA VAL A 359 0.77 -8.74 -13.00
C VAL A 359 1.90 -8.72 -14.04
N CYS A 360 1.78 -7.91 -15.11
CA CYS A 360 2.83 -7.75 -16.11
C CYS A 360 3.83 -6.65 -15.78
N LEU A 361 3.57 -5.76 -14.83
CA LEU A 361 4.51 -4.68 -14.47
C LEU A 361 5.80 -5.24 -13.84
N ARG A 362 6.93 -4.55 -14.10
CA ARG A 362 8.20 -4.81 -13.44
C ARG A 362 8.11 -4.31 -11.99
N GLY A 363 8.36 -5.17 -11.03
CA GLY A 363 8.28 -4.84 -9.60
C GLY A 363 7.54 -5.91 -8.82
N THR A 364 7.31 -5.66 -7.54
CA THR A 364 6.37 -6.38 -6.69
C THR A 364 4.97 -5.81 -6.94
N VAL A 365 3.94 -6.62 -6.85
CA VAL A 365 2.56 -6.15 -7.04
C VAL A 365 1.70 -6.48 -5.83
N ILE A 366 0.74 -5.60 -5.53
CA ILE A 366 -0.22 -5.76 -4.43
C ILE A 366 -1.62 -5.80 -5.04
N ILE A 367 -2.39 -6.80 -4.66
CA ILE A 367 -3.84 -6.91 -4.91
C ILE A 367 -4.54 -6.53 -3.61
N TYR A 368 -5.39 -5.54 -3.64
CA TYR A 368 -6.22 -5.17 -2.50
C TYR A 368 -7.44 -6.09 -2.39
N GLN A 369 -7.83 -6.49 -1.16
CA GLN A 369 -8.98 -7.38 -0.94
C GLN A 369 -10.23 -6.94 -1.71
N GLY A 370 -10.80 -7.88 -2.46
CA GLY A 370 -11.96 -7.69 -3.33
C GLY A 370 -11.63 -7.17 -4.74
N GLU A 371 -10.38 -6.80 -5.01
CA GLU A 371 -9.94 -6.45 -6.37
C GLU A 371 -10.00 -7.68 -7.28
N GLU A 372 -9.59 -8.85 -6.77
CA GLU A 372 -9.68 -10.14 -7.47
C GLU A 372 -11.11 -10.56 -7.84
N LEU A 373 -12.10 -10.01 -7.14
CA LEU A 373 -13.53 -10.22 -7.42
C LEU A 373 -14.09 -9.17 -8.39
N GLY A 374 -13.34 -8.08 -8.61
CA GLY A 374 -13.80 -6.94 -9.40
C GLY A 374 -14.77 -6.02 -8.64
N LEU A 375 -14.68 -5.95 -7.31
CA LEU A 375 -15.56 -5.12 -6.49
C LEU A 375 -15.42 -3.64 -6.87
N GLY A 376 -16.56 -3.00 -7.08
CA GLY A 376 -16.67 -1.56 -7.16
C GLY A 376 -16.51 -0.89 -5.78
N HIS A 377 -16.43 0.42 -5.78
CA HIS A 377 -16.43 1.22 -4.56
C HIS A 377 -17.81 1.17 -3.90
N GLY A 378 -17.88 0.76 -2.64
CA GLY A 378 -19.13 0.60 -1.92
C GLY A 378 -19.81 1.93 -1.61
N ASN A 379 -21.14 1.93 -1.61
CA ASN A 379 -21.93 3.10 -1.25
C ASN A 379 -22.26 3.10 0.25
N VAL A 380 -21.53 3.91 1.02
CA VAL A 380 -21.76 4.06 2.46
C VAL A 380 -22.61 5.31 2.73
N PRO A 381 -23.80 5.16 3.33
CA PRO A 381 -24.66 6.31 3.67
C PRO A 381 -23.98 7.25 4.67
N ARG A 382 -24.23 8.55 4.56
CA ARG A 382 -23.64 9.60 5.43
C ARG A 382 -23.67 9.25 6.92
N GLY A 383 -24.78 8.73 7.42
CA GLY A 383 -24.96 8.39 8.84
C GLY A 383 -24.16 7.15 9.30
N LYS A 384 -23.57 6.41 8.37
CA LYS A 384 -22.74 5.21 8.64
C LYS A 384 -21.25 5.45 8.33
N LEU A 385 -20.87 6.65 7.89
CA LEU A 385 -19.46 6.99 7.63
C LEU A 385 -18.63 6.88 8.91
N ARG A 386 -17.41 6.39 8.76
CA ARG A 386 -16.40 6.23 9.81
C ARG A 386 -15.11 6.99 9.49
N ASP A 387 -14.84 7.23 8.22
CA ASP A 387 -13.68 7.99 7.76
C ASP A 387 -13.75 9.45 8.18
N PRO A 388 -12.81 9.96 9.02
CA PRO A 388 -12.80 11.35 9.47
C PRO A 388 -12.69 12.36 8.32
N GLU A 389 -11.96 12.04 7.24
CA GLU A 389 -11.87 12.91 6.06
C GLU A 389 -13.21 13.00 5.32
N ALA A 390 -13.85 11.86 5.08
CA ALA A 390 -15.15 11.82 4.43
C ALA A 390 -16.24 12.53 5.25
N ILE A 391 -16.23 12.39 6.58
CA ILE A 391 -17.15 13.08 7.48
C ILE A 391 -16.94 14.60 7.41
N ARG A 392 -15.66 15.05 7.46
CA ARG A 392 -15.30 16.48 7.48
C ARG A 392 -15.61 17.19 6.17
N PHE A 393 -15.31 16.56 5.04
CA PHE A 393 -15.43 17.16 3.72
C PHE A 393 -16.68 16.72 2.94
N TRP A 394 -17.65 16.08 3.61
CA TRP A 394 -18.89 15.68 2.95
C TRP A 394 -19.59 16.86 2.24
N PRO A 395 -20.12 16.69 1.02
CA PRO A 395 -20.13 15.50 0.17
C PRO A 395 -18.94 15.38 -0.81
N LEU A 396 -17.94 16.25 -0.67
CA LEU A 396 -16.84 16.43 -1.63
C LEU A 396 -15.81 15.30 -1.58
N ASP A 397 -15.69 14.63 -0.43
CA ASP A 397 -14.82 13.48 -0.28
C ASP A 397 -15.60 12.28 0.28
N ARG A 398 -15.38 11.08 -0.31
CA ARG A 398 -16.02 9.82 0.07
C ARG A 398 -15.06 8.63 -0.06
N ARG A 399 -13.73 8.88 -0.04
CA ARG A 399 -12.77 7.93 -0.58
C ARG A 399 -12.61 6.64 0.21
N ARG A 400 -12.54 6.68 1.55
CA ARG A 400 -12.03 5.51 2.29
C ARG A 400 -13.10 4.49 2.63
N ASP A 401 -14.23 4.87 3.19
CA ASP A 401 -15.24 3.91 3.69
C ASP A 401 -15.77 2.97 2.60
N GLY A 402 -15.99 3.46 1.37
CA GLY A 402 -16.47 2.63 0.27
C GLY A 402 -15.45 1.60 -0.22
N ALA A 403 -14.14 1.82 0.03
CA ALA A 403 -13.11 0.82 -0.21
C ALA A 403 -13.04 -0.24 0.92
N ARG A 404 -13.54 0.11 2.12
CA ARG A 404 -13.42 -0.68 3.37
C ARG A 404 -14.66 -1.48 3.73
N THR A 405 -15.70 -1.52 2.87
CA THR A 405 -16.91 -2.32 3.09
C THR A 405 -16.58 -3.79 3.26
N PRO A 406 -17.37 -4.57 4.06
CA PRO A 406 -17.14 -5.98 4.32
C PRO A 406 -16.97 -6.82 3.06
N PHE A 407 -16.08 -7.80 3.13
CA PHE A 407 -15.72 -8.69 2.02
C PHE A 407 -16.83 -9.72 1.76
N PRO A 408 -17.29 -9.91 0.50
CA PRO A 408 -18.39 -10.80 0.17
C PRO A 408 -17.92 -12.24 -0.04
N TRP A 409 -18.14 -13.10 0.93
CA TRP A 409 -17.81 -14.53 0.83
C TRP A 409 -18.88 -15.34 0.14
N ASP A 410 -20.15 -15.12 0.51
CA ASP A 410 -21.29 -15.89 0.02
C ASP A 410 -22.61 -15.10 0.11
N ASP A 411 -23.76 -15.80 -0.03
CA ASP A 411 -25.10 -15.20 -0.01
C ASP A 411 -25.75 -15.16 1.39
N ASN A 412 -25.01 -15.54 2.46
CA ASN A 412 -25.51 -15.44 3.83
C ASN A 412 -25.65 -13.97 4.27
N PRO A 413 -26.34 -13.69 5.40
CA PRO A 413 -26.39 -12.34 5.96
C PRO A 413 -25.00 -11.69 6.05
N ASN A 414 -24.93 -10.38 5.86
CA ASN A 414 -23.68 -9.63 5.74
C ASN A 414 -22.71 -10.22 4.70
N LEU A 415 -23.26 -10.84 3.64
CA LEU A 415 -22.48 -11.46 2.56
C LEU A 415 -21.51 -12.56 3.04
N GLY A 416 -21.83 -13.25 4.15
CA GLY A 416 -20.98 -14.26 4.77
C GLY A 416 -19.77 -13.70 5.54
N PHE A 417 -19.62 -12.39 5.60
CA PHE A 417 -18.57 -11.73 6.36
C PHE A 417 -18.77 -11.91 7.88
N SER A 418 -20.00 -11.73 8.37
CA SER A 418 -20.33 -11.73 9.79
C SER A 418 -21.70 -12.35 10.05
N ARG A 419 -21.85 -12.91 11.26
CA ARG A 419 -23.15 -13.36 11.80
C ARG A 419 -23.81 -12.33 12.71
N ALA A 420 -23.19 -11.16 12.90
CA ALA A 420 -23.78 -10.04 13.62
C ALA A 420 -25.05 -9.52 12.95
N GLU A 421 -25.90 -8.84 13.70
CA GLU A 421 -27.05 -8.13 13.14
C GLU A 421 -26.62 -7.02 12.16
N GLU A 422 -25.59 -6.26 12.53
CA GLU A 422 -24.96 -5.23 11.69
C GLU A 422 -23.43 -5.39 11.71
N ALA A 423 -22.78 -5.22 10.53
CA ALA A 423 -21.34 -5.08 10.45
C ALA A 423 -20.90 -3.63 10.76
N TRP A 424 -19.64 -3.43 11.12
CA TRP A 424 -19.07 -2.13 11.46
C TRP A 424 -19.23 -1.06 10.37
N LEU A 425 -19.21 -1.48 9.10
CA LEU A 425 -19.67 -0.75 7.93
C LEU A 425 -20.74 -1.57 7.20
N PRO A 426 -21.71 -0.94 6.52
CA PRO A 426 -22.74 -1.68 5.78
C PRO A 426 -22.11 -2.45 4.61
N CYS A 427 -22.54 -3.69 4.40
CA CYS A 427 -22.28 -4.42 3.17
C CYS A 427 -22.96 -3.72 1.98
N ASP A 428 -22.25 -3.56 0.86
CA ASP A 428 -22.89 -3.05 -0.36
C ASP A 428 -23.68 -4.17 -1.05
N PRO A 429 -24.99 -4.02 -1.27
CA PRO A 429 -25.80 -5.04 -1.96
C PRO A 429 -25.29 -5.38 -3.36
N ALA A 430 -24.64 -4.43 -4.05
CA ALA A 430 -24.05 -4.68 -5.37
C ALA A 430 -22.89 -5.68 -5.34
N HIS A 431 -22.28 -5.90 -4.19
CA HIS A 431 -21.18 -6.86 -4.04
C HIS A 431 -21.67 -8.32 -3.93
N SER A 432 -22.96 -8.57 -3.66
CA SER A 432 -23.50 -9.93 -3.52
C SER A 432 -23.30 -10.78 -4.78
N GLU A 433 -23.52 -10.18 -5.96
CA GLU A 433 -23.34 -10.87 -7.24
C GLU A 433 -21.87 -11.22 -7.56
N LEU A 434 -20.93 -10.61 -6.84
CA LEU A 434 -19.49 -10.78 -7.02
C LEU A 434 -18.85 -11.60 -5.88
N SER A 435 -19.66 -12.26 -5.03
CA SER A 435 -19.14 -13.03 -3.91
C SER A 435 -18.23 -14.19 -4.36
N VAL A 436 -17.32 -14.59 -3.45
CA VAL A 436 -16.39 -15.71 -3.69
C VAL A 436 -17.14 -16.98 -4.08
N ALA A 437 -18.23 -17.33 -3.36
CA ALA A 437 -19.00 -18.53 -3.61
C ALA A 437 -19.60 -18.53 -5.03
N ARG A 438 -20.19 -17.42 -5.45
CA ARG A 438 -20.75 -17.27 -6.80
C ARG A 438 -19.69 -17.37 -7.88
N GLN A 439 -18.58 -16.69 -7.72
CA GLN A 439 -17.51 -16.69 -8.73
C GLN A 439 -16.78 -18.04 -8.81
N ASN A 440 -16.63 -18.77 -7.70
CA ASN A 440 -16.07 -20.12 -7.72
C ASN A 440 -16.98 -21.12 -8.49
N ALA A 441 -18.27 -20.87 -8.56
CA ALA A 441 -19.22 -21.71 -9.30
C ALA A 441 -19.21 -21.44 -10.82
N VAL A 442 -18.58 -20.35 -11.28
CA VAL A 442 -18.63 -19.92 -12.69
C VAL A 442 -17.25 -20.07 -13.35
N PRO A 443 -17.06 -21.01 -14.28
CA PRO A 443 -15.84 -21.10 -15.07
C PRO A 443 -15.55 -19.81 -15.82
N GLY A 444 -14.28 -19.33 -15.75
CA GLY A 444 -13.88 -18.09 -16.41
C GLY A 444 -14.40 -16.80 -15.76
N SER A 445 -14.88 -16.88 -14.51
CA SER A 445 -15.19 -15.70 -13.69
C SER A 445 -13.97 -14.78 -13.53
N ILE A 446 -14.18 -13.56 -13.03
CA ILE A 446 -13.08 -12.60 -12.74
C ILE A 446 -12.08 -13.25 -11.78
N LEU A 447 -12.55 -13.89 -10.72
CA LEU A 447 -11.72 -14.61 -9.75
C LEU A 447 -10.89 -15.72 -10.39
N ALA A 448 -11.51 -16.55 -11.24
CA ALA A 448 -10.79 -17.61 -11.94
C ALA A 448 -9.68 -17.05 -12.84
N LYS A 449 -9.97 -16.02 -13.62
CA LYS A 449 -8.98 -15.34 -14.47
C LYS A 449 -7.89 -14.64 -13.68
N CYS A 450 -8.22 -14.06 -12.52
CA CYS A 450 -7.22 -13.47 -11.62
C CYS A 450 -6.24 -14.53 -11.11
N ARG A 451 -6.74 -15.71 -10.69
CA ARG A 451 -5.89 -16.86 -10.33
C ARG A 451 -4.97 -17.30 -11.48
N ASP A 452 -5.50 -17.41 -12.68
CA ASP A 452 -4.72 -17.80 -13.85
C ASP A 452 -3.59 -16.79 -14.15
N LEU A 453 -3.86 -15.49 -14.02
CA LEU A 453 -2.88 -14.42 -14.22
C LEU A 453 -1.79 -14.42 -13.14
N ILE A 454 -2.16 -14.62 -11.87
CA ILE A 454 -1.18 -14.75 -10.77
C ILE A 454 -0.32 -16.00 -10.99
N ALA A 455 -0.92 -17.12 -11.38
CA ALA A 455 -0.21 -18.37 -11.69
C ALA A 455 0.76 -18.17 -12.87
N LEU A 456 0.34 -17.47 -13.93
CA LEU A 456 1.19 -17.13 -15.08
C LEU A 456 2.40 -16.30 -14.62
N ARG A 457 2.21 -15.26 -13.79
CA ARG A 457 3.31 -14.48 -13.24
C ARG A 457 4.26 -15.35 -12.41
N LYS A 458 3.72 -16.18 -11.52
CA LYS A 458 4.48 -17.06 -10.62
C LYS A 458 5.33 -18.06 -11.41
N ALA A 459 4.80 -18.61 -12.50
CA ALA A 459 5.50 -19.55 -13.37
C ALA A 459 6.50 -18.88 -14.32
N SER A 460 6.41 -17.57 -14.53
CA SER A 460 7.24 -16.84 -15.51
C SER A 460 8.34 -16.01 -14.84
N PRO A 461 9.61 -16.45 -14.84
CA PRO A 461 10.72 -15.61 -14.37
C PRO A 461 10.80 -14.27 -15.13
N VAL A 462 10.41 -14.25 -16.42
CA VAL A 462 10.38 -13.04 -17.24
C VAL A 462 9.40 -12.01 -16.69
N LEU A 463 8.19 -12.41 -16.30
CA LEU A 463 7.21 -11.51 -15.67
C LEU A 463 7.63 -11.09 -14.27
N ARG A 464 8.28 -11.97 -13.50
CA ARG A 464 8.74 -11.65 -12.15
C ARG A 464 9.92 -10.69 -12.15
N LEU A 465 10.98 -11.00 -12.90
CA LEU A 465 12.29 -10.38 -12.75
C LEU A 465 12.78 -9.64 -13.99
N GLY A 466 12.14 -9.84 -15.15
CA GLY A 466 12.58 -9.27 -16.42
C GLY A 466 12.55 -7.74 -16.43
N GLU A 467 13.38 -7.16 -17.29
CA GLU A 467 13.38 -5.74 -17.59
C GLU A 467 12.09 -5.31 -18.29
N PHE A 468 11.80 -4.01 -18.25
CA PHE A 468 10.62 -3.39 -18.85
C PHE A 468 11.09 -2.47 -19.99
N GLU A 469 10.57 -2.69 -21.19
CA GLU A 469 10.89 -1.90 -22.37
C GLU A 469 9.60 -1.44 -23.05
N VAL A 470 9.35 -0.14 -23.10
CA VAL A 470 8.18 0.42 -23.78
C VAL A 470 8.34 0.28 -25.30
N VAL A 471 7.29 -0.22 -25.95
CA VAL A 471 7.20 -0.39 -27.42
C VAL A 471 6.30 0.67 -28.05
N ASP A 472 5.16 0.94 -27.41
CA ASP A 472 4.20 1.96 -27.81
C ASP A 472 3.37 2.37 -26.61
N GLN A 473 3.16 3.67 -26.43
CA GLN A 473 2.34 4.21 -25.35
C GLN A 473 1.44 5.33 -25.83
N GLY A 474 0.37 5.54 -25.13
CA GLY A 474 -0.58 6.60 -25.33
C GLY A 474 -1.62 6.59 -24.21
N ARG A 475 -2.43 7.63 -24.12
CA ARG A 475 -3.47 7.71 -23.09
C ARG A 475 -4.38 6.46 -23.07
N ASP A 476 -4.65 5.91 -24.26
CA ASP A 476 -5.60 4.83 -24.51
C ASP A 476 -4.96 3.46 -24.74
N ARG A 477 -3.63 3.35 -24.62
CA ARG A 477 -2.92 2.10 -24.86
C ARG A 477 -1.56 2.05 -24.19
N LEU A 478 -1.08 0.82 -23.95
CA LEU A 478 0.29 0.55 -23.52
C LEU A 478 0.74 -0.79 -24.09
N ILE A 479 1.89 -0.78 -24.79
CA ILE A 479 2.54 -1.97 -25.31
C ILE A 479 3.99 -1.93 -24.83
N PHE A 480 4.43 -2.99 -24.16
CA PHE A 480 5.79 -3.11 -23.65
C PHE A 480 6.29 -4.54 -23.73
N ARG A 481 7.60 -4.70 -23.63
CA ARG A 481 8.27 -5.99 -23.49
C ARG A 481 8.71 -6.21 -22.07
N ARG A 482 8.64 -7.47 -21.65
CA ARG A 482 9.37 -7.97 -20.50
C ARG A 482 10.50 -8.84 -21.03
N ILE A 483 11.73 -8.61 -20.55
CA ILE A 483 12.93 -9.24 -21.12
C ILE A 483 13.79 -9.81 -20.00
N LEU A 484 14.14 -11.11 -20.10
CA LEU A 484 15.04 -11.77 -19.17
C LEU A 484 15.87 -12.83 -19.91
N GLU A 485 17.21 -12.74 -19.87
CA GLU A 485 18.11 -13.74 -20.43
C GLU A 485 17.78 -14.12 -21.89
N GLY A 486 17.45 -13.11 -22.71
CA GLY A 486 17.09 -13.29 -24.11
C GLY A 486 15.65 -13.72 -24.38
N LYS A 487 14.91 -14.16 -23.39
CA LYS A 487 13.46 -14.42 -23.50
C LYS A 487 12.69 -13.12 -23.48
N ARG A 488 11.68 -13.01 -24.35
CA ARG A 488 10.87 -11.81 -24.50
C ARG A 488 9.39 -12.16 -24.41
N LEU A 489 8.64 -11.34 -23.67
CA LEU A 489 7.19 -11.36 -23.66
C LEU A 489 6.68 -10.01 -24.13
N LEU A 490 5.81 -10.01 -25.13
CA LEU A 490 5.03 -8.84 -25.54
C LEU A 490 3.79 -8.76 -24.66
N CYS A 491 3.60 -7.62 -24.01
CA CYS A 491 2.43 -7.29 -23.20
C CYS A 491 1.74 -6.09 -23.86
N ALA A 492 0.52 -6.27 -24.34
CA ALA A 492 -0.24 -5.22 -25.04
C ALA A 492 -1.60 -5.02 -24.39
N PHE A 493 -1.96 -3.75 -24.14
CA PHE A 493 -3.19 -3.34 -23.45
C PHE A 493 -3.87 -2.23 -24.24
N ASN A 494 -5.17 -2.39 -24.47
CA ASN A 494 -6.02 -1.42 -25.16
C ASN A 494 -7.05 -0.85 -24.18
N PHE A 495 -6.81 0.34 -23.66
CA PHE A 495 -7.71 1.05 -22.74
C PHE A 495 -8.78 1.85 -23.48
N GLY A 496 -8.58 2.08 -24.80
CA GLY A 496 -9.37 2.95 -25.63
C GLY A 496 -10.58 2.28 -26.29
N GLY A 497 -11.25 3.05 -27.13
CA GLY A 497 -12.42 2.62 -27.92
C GLY A 497 -12.08 2.19 -29.36
N GLN A 498 -10.81 2.29 -29.79
CA GLN A 498 -10.36 1.91 -31.13
C GLN A 498 -9.50 0.64 -31.07
N ALA A 499 -9.62 -0.22 -32.08
CA ALA A 499 -8.78 -1.41 -32.20
C ALA A 499 -7.31 -1.06 -32.47
N ILE A 500 -6.38 -1.85 -31.91
CA ILE A 500 -4.94 -1.68 -32.10
C ILE A 500 -4.42 -2.79 -33.00
N ASN A 501 -3.69 -2.44 -34.06
CA ASN A 501 -3.06 -3.40 -34.93
C ASN A 501 -1.66 -3.79 -34.41
N LEU A 502 -1.49 -5.07 -34.08
CA LEU A 502 -0.27 -5.65 -33.56
C LEU A 502 0.52 -6.42 -34.63
N SER A 503 0.08 -6.43 -35.90
CA SER A 503 0.69 -7.24 -36.99
C SER A 503 2.18 -6.94 -37.19
N ARG A 504 2.64 -5.72 -36.86
CA ARG A 504 4.06 -5.32 -36.95
C ARG A 504 4.95 -6.04 -35.91
N HIS A 505 4.37 -6.67 -34.89
CA HIS A 505 5.09 -7.37 -33.82
C HIS A 505 5.21 -8.88 -34.08
N GLY A 506 4.78 -9.37 -35.25
CA GLY A 506 4.73 -10.78 -35.58
C GLY A 506 3.46 -11.47 -35.08
N LEU A 507 3.45 -12.79 -35.11
CA LEU A 507 2.38 -13.64 -34.55
C LEU A 507 2.98 -14.42 -33.39
N PRO A 508 2.99 -13.85 -32.19
CA PRO A 508 3.58 -14.47 -31.01
C PRO A 508 2.72 -15.64 -30.50
N THR A 509 3.35 -16.54 -29.72
CA THR A 509 2.62 -17.57 -28.96
C THR A 509 1.86 -16.92 -27.83
N VAL A 510 0.52 -16.99 -27.86
CA VAL A 510 -0.34 -16.36 -26.85
C VAL A 510 -0.30 -17.16 -25.56
N LEU A 511 0.02 -16.49 -24.46
CA LEU A 511 -0.01 -17.03 -23.09
C LEU A 511 -1.30 -16.66 -22.36
N SER A 512 -1.82 -15.44 -22.60
CA SER A 512 -3.08 -14.96 -22.00
C SER A 512 -3.67 -13.81 -22.83
N GLY A 513 -4.99 -13.63 -22.77
CA GLY A 513 -5.68 -12.65 -23.60
C GLY A 513 -5.88 -13.10 -25.04
N GLU A 514 -6.31 -12.20 -25.92
CA GLU A 514 -6.50 -12.51 -27.34
C GLU A 514 -6.28 -11.29 -28.26
N ALA A 515 -5.72 -11.56 -29.45
CA ALA A 515 -5.70 -10.62 -30.56
C ALA A 515 -6.09 -11.37 -31.85
N ARG A 516 -7.31 -11.14 -32.35
CA ARG A 516 -7.82 -11.84 -33.54
C ARG A 516 -7.24 -11.28 -34.82
N GLY A 517 -6.54 -12.13 -35.56
CA GLY A 517 -5.87 -11.70 -36.78
C GLY A 517 -4.81 -10.60 -36.54
N GLY A 518 -4.18 -10.57 -35.39
CA GLY A 518 -3.23 -9.52 -35.00
C GLY A 518 -3.87 -8.20 -34.59
N VAL A 519 -5.20 -8.17 -34.32
CA VAL A 519 -5.92 -6.97 -33.91
C VAL A 519 -6.40 -7.11 -32.45
N LEU A 520 -6.00 -6.18 -31.60
CA LEU A 520 -6.38 -6.09 -30.19
C LEU A 520 -7.63 -5.22 -30.05
N SER A 521 -8.73 -5.81 -29.61
CA SER A 521 -10.02 -5.13 -29.45
C SER A 521 -10.02 -4.10 -28.30
N PRO A 522 -10.96 -3.13 -28.29
CA PRO A 522 -11.17 -2.25 -27.15
C PRO A 522 -11.38 -2.99 -25.83
N GLY A 523 -10.77 -2.53 -24.75
CA GLY A 523 -10.91 -3.13 -23.41
C GLY A 523 -10.29 -4.51 -23.26
N SER A 524 -9.38 -4.91 -24.17
CA SER A 524 -8.72 -6.22 -24.16
C SER A 524 -7.20 -6.12 -24.03
N TYR A 525 -6.56 -7.27 -23.79
CA TYR A 525 -5.12 -7.39 -23.62
C TYR A 525 -4.57 -8.64 -24.30
N LEU A 526 -3.25 -8.65 -24.50
CA LEU A 526 -2.49 -9.80 -24.98
C LEU A 526 -1.18 -9.91 -24.19
N ILE A 527 -0.86 -11.11 -23.74
CA ILE A 527 0.45 -11.50 -23.24
C ILE A 527 0.92 -12.66 -24.11
N ALA A 528 2.06 -12.50 -24.75
CA ALA A 528 2.54 -13.47 -25.74
C ALA A 528 4.06 -13.57 -25.76
N GLU A 529 4.60 -14.75 -26.11
CA GLU A 529 6.03 -14.91 -26.38
C GLU A 529 6.38 -14.23 -27.71
N GLU A 530 7.48 -13.44 -27.72
CA GLU A 530 8.03 -12.80 -28.89
C GLU A 530 9.36 -13.49 -29.26
N TYR A 531 9.49 -13.94 -30.51
CA TYR A 531 10.68 -14.64 -31.02
C TYR A 531 11.74 -13.67 -31.55
#